data_e76c8f320346d33fc7d6b744dbe6e27e
#
_entry.id   e76c8f320346d33fc7d6b744dbe6e27e
#
_cell.length_a   1.000
_cell.length_b   1.000
_cell.length_c   1.000
_cell.angle_alpha   90.00
_cell.angle_beta   90.00
_cell.angle_gamma   90.00
#
_symmetry.space_group_name_H-M   'P 1'
#
loop_
_entity.id
_entity.type
_entity.pdbx_description
1 polymer ?
#
loop_
_entity_poly.entity_id
_entity_poly.type
_entity_poly.pdbx_seq_one_letter_code
_entity_poly.pdbx_strand_id
1 'polypeptide(L)'
;MSDISLAAKRAALPFVPVTATPTGRLRDVFLPGDSRRQSRLGALRRRLRWPLGVYTTPVAILIVWEILARAGILKPAYAPAPTDILSTTVELWRDGILGTNLAISLQRAGIGLAIGLTIGIVTGVLGGFLRTGEYVFNGVAQILNTVPLLAVLPLFVVWFGIDELTKVLLIAFGAGVPMYLNLFAAIRGVDQRLIEMARTTGAGPWRVVTRVLIPGALPGFLVGLRFSLAYSILGLVAAETINADEGLGFLITQAQTYLQTNKVFVGLVIYSILGLLADQFVRSLEQVLLRWRPSYEAV
;
A
#
# COMPACT_ATOMS: atom_id res chain seq x y z
N MET A 1 -47.09 20.47 -52.23
CA MET A 1 -46.23 21.65 -52.38
C MET A 1 -46.43 22.58 -51.20
N SER A 2 -46.12 22.16 -49.95
CA SER A 2 -46.29 23.00 -48.71
C SER A 2 -45.39 22.64 -47.56
N ASP A 3 -44.25 21.95 -47.77
CA ASP A 3 -43.41 21.53 -46.65
C ASP A 3 -41.94 21.99 -46.70
N ILE A 4 -41.61 22.97 -47.57
CA ILE A 4 -40.23 23.49 -47.69
C ILE A 4 -40.01 24.82 -46.95
N SER A 5 -41.08 25.45 -46.41
CA SER A 5 -40.97 26.81 -45.80
C SER A 5 -40.66 26.83 -44.29
N LEU A 6 -40.67 25.71 -43.60
CA LEU A 6 -40.46 25.65 -42.12
C LEU A 6 -39.02 25.35 -41.68
N ALA A 7 -38.17 24.89 -42.61
CA ALA A 7 -36.78 24.58 -42.29
C ALA A 7 -35.82 25.79 -42.33
N ALA A 8 -36.22 26.88 -42.98
CA ALA A 8 -35.38 28.08 -43.15
C ALA A 8 -35.43 29.10 -41.98
N LYS A 9 -36.29 28.89 -40.96
CA LYS A 9 -36.50 29.83 -39.88
C LYS A 9 -35.74 29.49 -38.57
N ARG A 10 -34.92 28.46 -38.57
CA ARG A 10 -34.14 28.02 -37.37
C ARG A 10 -32.63 28.32 -37.38
N ALA A 11 -32.14 29.06 -38.38
CA ALA A 11 -30.71 29.32 -38.53
C ALA A 11 -30.35 30.81 -38.46
N ALA A 12 -30.82 31.50 -37.44
CA ALA A 12 -30.32 32.87 -37.12
C ALA A 12 -30.37 33.10 -35.65
N LEU A 13 -29.49 32.44 -34.89
CA LEU A 13 -29.11 32.95 -33.56
C LEU A 13 -28.25 34.19 -33.79
N PRO A 14 -28.59 35.36 -33.19
CA PRO A 14 -27.78 36.56 -33.34
C PRO A 14 -26.40 36.29 -32.71
N PHE A 15 -25.36 36.49 -33.53
CA PHE A 15 -23.96 36.52 -33.07
C PHE A 15 -23.84 37.69 -32.07
N VAL A 16 -23.79 37.39 -30.79
CA VAL A 16 -23.47 38.35 -29.75
C VAL A 16 -21.95 38.53 -29.77
N PRO A 17 -21.40 39.69 -30.17
CA PRO A 17 -19.98 39.92 -30.09
C PRO A 17 -19.59 39.87 -28.64
N VAL A 18 -18.68 38.97 -28.27
CA VAL A 18 -18.01 38.97 -26.97
C VAL A 18 -17.20 40.26 -26.90
N THR A 19 -17.79 41.32 -26.34
CA THR A 19 -17.01 42.48 -26.00
C THR A 19 -15.93 42.06 -25.03
N ALA A 20 -14.69 42.22 -25.42
CA ALA A 20 -13.53 41.96 -24.59
C ALA A 20 -13.64 42.79 -23.30
N THR A 21 -14.02 42.18 -22.21
CA THR A 21 -13.91 42.76 -20.88
C THR A 21 -12.42 42.93 -20.56
N PRO A 22 -12.02 44.07 -19.98
CA PRO A 22 -10.64 44.33 -19.67
C PRO A 22 -10.13 43.26 -18.68
N THR A 23 -8.93 42.84 -18.89
CA THR A 23 -8.15 41.82 -18.18
C THR A 23 -8.14 42.07 -16.65
N GLY A 24 -9.23 41.73 -15.97
CA GLY A 24 -9.25 41.44 -14.56
C GLY A 24 -8.53 40.07 -14.38
N ARG A 25 -7.46 40.07 -13.60
CA ARG A 25 -6.68 38.86 -13.36
C ARG A 25 -7.61 37.79 -12.78
N LEU A 26 -7.70 36.64 -13.37
CA LEU A 26 -8.44 35.47 -12.88
C LEU A 26 -8.12 35.11 -11.39
N ARG A 27 -7.11 35.75 -10.86
CA ARG A 27 -6.67 35.63 -9.46
C ARG A 27 -7.65 36.27 -8.47
N ASP A 28 -8.47 37.23 -8.91
CA ASP A 28 -9.34 38.01 -8.01
C ASP A 28 -10.73 37.36 -7.83
N VAL A 29 -11.08 36.36 -8.64
CA VAL A 29 -12.36 35.65 -8.57
C VAL A 29 -12.38 34.52 -7.53
N PHE A 30 -11.22 34.03 -7.11
CA PHE A 30 -11.09 32.89 -6.17
C PHE A 30 -10.52 33.26 -4.80
N LEU A 31 -10.26 34.54 -4.51
CA LEU A 31 -9.81 34.91 -3.19
C LEU A 31 -10.99 35.50 -2.40
N PRO A 32 -11.43 34.89 -1.31
CA PRO A 32 -12.33 35.53 -0.40
C PRO A 32 -11.69 36.82 0.13
N GLY A 33 -12.48 37.92 0.08
CA GLY A 33 -12.06 39.28 0.41
C GLY A 33 -11.28 39.38 1.70
N ASP A 34 -10.30 40.21 1.63
CA ASP A 34 -9.50 40.92 2.63
C ASP A 34 -9.83 40.60 4.09
N SER A 35 -9.18 39.62 4.67
CA SER A 35 -9.17 39.41 6.10
C SER A 35 -7.80 39.78 6.68
N ARG A 36 -7.42 41.07 6.57
CA ARG A 36 -6.27 41.66 7.29
C ARG A 36 -6.44 41.65 8.82
N ARG A 37 -7.45 40.95 9.34
CA ARG A 37 -7.64 40.63 10.76
C ARG A 37 -7.44 39.16 11.03
N GLN A 38 -6.48 38.48 10.39
CA GLN A 38 -6.03 37.19 10.90
C GLN A 38 -5.26 37.48 12.18
N SER A 39 -6.00 37.32 13.28
CA SER A 39 -5.56 37.42 14.65
C SER A 39 -4.18 36.77 14.86
N ARG A 40 -3.35 37.38 15.71
CA ARG A 40 -2.09 36.86 16.21
C ARG A 40 -2.21 35.39 16.70
N LEU A 41 -3.42 34.96 17.08
CA LEU A 41 -3.80 33.57 17.37
C LEU A 41 -3.73 32.66 16.16
N GLY A 42 -4.03 33.12 14.94
CA GLY A 42 -3.87 32.30 13.71
C GLY A 42 -2.40 32.09 13.34
N ALA A 43 -1.56 33.09 13.58
CA ALA A 43 -0.11 32.98 13.39
C ALA A 43 0.53 32.07 14.45
N LEU A 44 0.05 32.09 15.71
CA LEU A 44 0.47 31.18 16.76
C LEU A 44 0.03 29.73 16.45
N ARG A 45 -1.21 29.55 15.96
CA ARG A 45 -1.74 28.26 15.54
C ARG A 45 -1.01 27.70 14.32
N ARG A 46 -0.49 28.56 13.43
CA ARG A 46 0.33 28.17 12.27
C ARG A 46 1.78 27.85 12.69
N ARG A 47 2.32 28.48 13.73
CA ARG A 47 3.63 28.11 14.34
C ARG A 47 3.55 26.86 15.20
N LEU A 48 2.37 26.54 15.74
CA LEU A 48 2.07 25.28 16.44
C LEU A 48 1.58 24.17 15.48
N ARG A 49 1.84 24.28 14.19
CA ARG A 49 1.89 23.13 13.30
C ARG A 49 3.19 22.37 13.64
N TRP A 50 3.10 21.69 14.76
CA TRP A 50 4.14 20.83 15.25
C TRP A 50 4.55 19.84 14.16
N PRO A 51 5.84 19.62 13.91
CA PRO A 51 6.31 18.50 13.08
C PRO A 51 5.86 17.15 13.65
N LEU A 52 5.41 17.13 14.90
CA LEU A 52 4.82 15.99 15.61
C LEU A 52 3.31 15.78 15.35
N GLY A 53 2.65 16.62 14.55
CA GLY A 53 1.18 16.58 14.39
C GLY A 53 0.62 15.23 13.92
N VAL A 54 1.41 14.45 13.16
CA VAL A 54 1.03 13.10 12.73
C VAL A 54 1.16 12.09 13.87
N TYR A 55 2.08 12.29 14.81
CA TYR A 55 2.34 11.36 15.91
C TYR A 55 1.60 11.71 17.20
N THR A 56 1.01 12.91 17.30
CA THR A 56 0.29 13.33 18.53
C THR A 56 -0.92 12.47 18.82
N THR A 57 -1.69 12.09 17.79
CA THR A 57 -2.87 11.24 17.96
C THR A 57 -2.52 9.83 18.43
N PRO A 58 -1.58 9.10 17.80
CA PRO A 58 -1.13 7.80 18.29
C PRO A 58 -0.58 7.86 19.72
N VAL A 59 0.24 8.85 20.04
CA VAL A 59 0.80 9.02 21.37
C VAL A 59 -0.29 9.32 22.41
N ALA A 60 -1.25 10.19 22.08
CA ALA A 60 -2.39 10.47 22.96
C ALA A 60 -3.24 9.22 23.22
N ILE A 61 -3.47 8.40 22.21
CA ILE A 61 -4.18 7.12 22.36
C ILE A 61 -3.42 6.19 23.32
N LEU A 62 -2.10 6.06 23.17
CA LEU A 62 -1.28 5.24 24.08
C LEU A 62 -1.31 5.74 25.51
N ILE A 63 -1.26 7.06 25.72
CA ILE A 63 -1.34 7.66 27.07
C ILE A 63 -2.73 7.39 27.68
N VAL A 64 -3.79 7.62 26.94
CA VAL A 64 -5.17 7.34 27.41
C VAL A 64 -5.33 5.85 27.75
N TRP A 65 -4.82 4.97 26.89
CA TRP A 65 -4.84 3.53 27.16
C TRP A 65 -4.09 3.16 28.44
N GLU A 66 -2.88 3.69 28.64
CA GLU A 66 -2.09 3.47 29.86
C GLU A 66 -2.88 3.92 31.12
N ILE A 67 -3.48 5.13 31.08
CA ILE A 67 -4.25 5.66 32.20
C ILE A 67 -5.47 4.78 32.50
N LEU A 68 -6.22 4.37 31.49
CA LEU A 68 -7.41 3.53 31.67
C LEU A 68 -7.05 2.12 32.21
N ALA A 69 -5.93 1.56 31.75
CA ALA A 69 -5.43 0.28 32.25
C ALA A 69 -4.98 0.39 33.72
N ARG A 70 -4.23 1.44 34.08
CA ARG A 70 -3.78 1.66 35.47
C ARG A 70 -4.91 2.07 36.42
N ALA A 71 -5.94 2.73 35.91
CA ALA A 71 -7.15 3.05 36.70
C ALA A 71 -8.04 1.83 36.97
N GLY A 72 -7.70 0.64 36.43
CA GLY A 72 -8.49 -0.59 36.62
C GLY A 72 -9.78 -0.65 35.80
N ILE A 73 -10.02 0.34 34.91
CA ILE A 73 -11.17 0.36 34.00
C ILE A 73 -11.01 -0.74 32.95
N LEU A 74 -9.79 -0.90 32.43
CA LEU A 74 -9.44 -2.01 31.54
C LEU A 74 -8.85 -3.15 32.37
N LYS A 75 -9.48 -4.32 32.32
CA LYS A 75 -8.95 -5.51 32.99
C LYS A 75 -7.69 -6.01 32.25
N PRO A 76 -6.57 -6.27 32.95
CA PRO A 76 -5.33 -6.74 32.33
C PRO A 76 -5.49 -8.02 31.51
N ALA A 77 -6.48 -8.86 31.86
CA ALA A 77 -6.82 -10.07 31.13
C ALA A 77 -7.26 -9.81 29.66
N TYR A 78 -7.77 -8.62 29.35
CA TYR A 78 -8.24 -8.27 28.01
C TYR A 78 -7.40 -7.20 27.34
N ALA A 79 -6.94 -6.22 28.11
CA ALA A 79 -6.16 -5.09 27.60
C ALA A 79 -5.09 -4.70 28.64
N PRO A 80 -3.91 -5.32 28.59
CA PRO A 80 -2.79 -4.98 29.46
C PRO A 80 -2.30 -3.57 29.21
N ALA A 81 -1.63 -2.97 30.19
CA ALA A 81 -1.08 -1.64 30.01
C ALA A 81 0.08 -1.65 28.99
N PRO A 82 0.24 -0.62 28.15
CA PRO A 82 1.36 -0.48 27.23
C PRO A 82 2.73 -0.70 27.87
N THR A 83 2.94 -0.24 29.11
CA THR A 83 4.18 -0.47 29.86
C THR A 83 4.39 -1.93 30.24
N ASP A 84 3.33 -2.69 30.52
CA ASP A 84 3.42 -4.12 30.82
C ASP A 84 3.73 -4.93 29.56
N ILE A 85 3.23 -4.49 28.38
CA ILE A 85 3.60 -5.08 27.08
C ILE A 85 5.08 -4.83 26.80
N LEU A 86 5.57 -3.62 27.11
CA LEU A 86 6.98 -3.28 26.89
C LEU A 86 7.91 -4.11 27.79
N SER A 87 7.58 -4.25 29.09
CA SER A 87 8.38 -5.10 30.01
C SER A 87 8.40 -6.56 29.54
N THR A 88 7.25 -7.12 29.14
CA THR A 88 7.16 -8.47 28.58
C THR A 88 7.98 -8.62 27.29
N THR A 89 8.01 -7.58 26.44
CA THR A 89 8.84 -7.56 25.21
C THR A 89 10.32 -7.66 25.57
N VAL A 90 10.78 -6.89 26.58
CA VAL A 90 12.18 -6.92 27.03
C VAL A 90 12.55 -8.27 27.65
N GLU A 91 11.66 -8.86 28.43
CA GLU A 91 11.86 -10.20 29.01
C GLU A 91 12.01 -11.26 27.91
N LEU A 92 11.06 -11.34 26.98
CA LEU A 92 11.12 -12.30 25.87
C LEU A 92 12.35 -12.10 24.96
N TRP A 93 12.82 -10.86 24.85
CA TRP A 93 14.05 -10.57 24.09
C TRP A 93 15.29 -11.07 24.84
N ARG A 94 15.37 -10.85 26.16
CA ARG A 94 16.48 -11.31 26.99
C ARG A 94 16.55 -12.84 27.05
N ASP A 95 15.41 -13.50 27.08
CA ASP A 95 15.30 -14.97 27.08
C ASP A 95 15.63 -15.58 25.71
N GLY A 96 15.84 -14.74 24.67
CA GLY A 96 16.12 -15.17 23.30
C GLY A 96 14.89 -15.68 22.55
N ILE A 97 13.76 -15.84 23.22
CA ILE A 97 12.52 -16.39 22.61
C ILE A 97 12.04 -15.51 21.47
N LEU A 98 11.98 -14.18 21.71
CA LEU A 98 11.51 -13.23 20.70
C LEU A 98 12.45 -13.16 19.51
N GLY A 99 13.76 -13.13 19.74
CA GLY A 99 14.78 -13.07 18.68
C GLY A 99 14.71 -14.26 17.75
N THR A 100 14.62 -15.48 18.29
CA THR A 100 14.51 -16.71 17.49
C THR A 100 13.24 -16.74 16.65
N ASN A 101 12.08 -16.48 17.26
CA ASN A 101 10.79 -16.46 16.54
C ASN A 101 10.74 -15.38 15.47
N LEU A 102 11.26 -14.18 15.75
CA LEU A 102 11.34 -13.08 14.77
C LEU A 102 12.24 -13.45 13.58
N ALA A 103 13.41 -14.05 13.83
CA ALA A 103 14.32 -14.44 12.77
C ALA A 103 13.68 -15.47 11.83
N ILE A 104 12.99 -16.48 12.36
CA ILE A 104 12.29 -17.51 11.59
C ILE A 104 11.15 -16.87 10.77
N SER A 105 10.32 -16.02 11.37
CA SER A 105 9.26 -15.31 10.66
C SER A 105 9.80 -14.43 9.53
N LEU A 106 10.89 -13.70 9.76
CA LEU A 106 11.53 -12.87 8.73
C LEU A 106 12.12 -13.70 7.61
N GLN A 107 12.72 -14.87 7.91
CA GLN A 107 13.22 -15.78 6.91
C GLN A 107 12.10 -16.31 6.01
N ARG A 108 10.99 -16.79 6.59
CA ARG A 108 9.80 -17.24 5.85
C ARG A 108 9.23 -16.13 4.98
N ALA A 109 9.03 -14.94 5.57
CA ALA A 109 8.53 -13.77 4.86
C ALA A 109 9.45 -13.37 3.70
N GLY A 110 10.78 -13.36 3.92
CA GLY A 110 11.77 -12.99 2.91
C GLY A 110 11.79 -13.96 1.74
N ILE A 111 11.81 -15.27 2.00
CA ILE A 111 11.80 -16.30 0.95
C ILE A 111 10.49 -16.28 0.18
N GLY A 112 9.34 -16.26 0.89
CA GLY A 112 8.03 -16.24 0.26
C GLY A 112 7.80 -14.98 -0.56
N LEU A 113 8.20 -13.80 -0.04
CA LEU A 113 8.15 -12.54 -0.77
C LEU A 113 9.03 -12.58 -2.03
N ALA A 114 10.26 -13.07 -1.93
CA ALA A 114 11.17 -13.17 -3.09
C ALA A 114 10.59 -14.05 -4.21
N ILE A 115 10.03 -15.21 -3.85
CA ILE A 115 9.36 -16.11 -4.81
C ILE A 115 8.13 -15.41 -5.42
N GLY A 116 7.25 -14.85 -4.59
CA GLY A 116 6.03 -14.17 -5.02
C GLY A 116 6.32 -12.97 -5.93
N LEU A 117 7.28 -12.12 -5.54
CA LEU A 117 7.72 -10.99 -6.36
C LEU A 117 8.30 -11.46 -7.71
N THR A 118 9.13 -12.49 -7.71
CA THR A 118 9.71 -13.02 -8.95
C THR A 118 8.62 -13.51 -9.91
N ILE A 119 7.68 -14.31 -9.42
CA ILE A 119 6.54 -14.80 -10.22
C ILE A 119 5.68 -13.63 -10.69
N GLY A 120 5.31 -12.72 -9.78
CA GLY A 120 4.46 -11.56 -10.09
C GLY A 120 5.11 -10.59 -11.08
N ILE A 121 6.42 -10.35 -10.98
CA ILE A 121 7.17 -9.51 -11.92
C ILE A 121 7.27 -10.17 -13.28
N VAL A 122 7.68 -11.45 -13.35
CA VAL A 122 7.84 -12.16 -14.63
C VAL A 122 6.49 -12.25 -15.36
N THR A 123 5.44 -12.68 -14.68
CA THR A 123 4.10 -12.79 -15.27
C THR A 123 3.52 -11.41 -15.61
N GLY A 124 3.73 -10.39 -14.77
CA GLY A 124 3.29 -9.02 -15.00
C GLY A 124 3.97 -8.36 -16.20
N VAL A 125 5.26 -8.60 -16.39
CA VAL A 125 6.02 -8.19 -17.58
C VAL A 125 5.50 -8.91 -18.82
N LEU A 126 5.38 -10.24 -18.77
CA LEU A 126 4.87 -11.03 -19.90
C LEU A 126 3.44 -10.62 -20.27
N GLY A 127 2.55 -10.45 -19.29
CA GLY A 127 1.18 -9.98 -19.51
C GLY A 127 1.11 -8.55 -20.05
N GLY A 128 1.96 -7.65 -19.53
CA GLY A 128 2.01 -6.26 -19.93
C GLY A 128 2.52 -6.03 -21.37
N PHE A 129 3.56 -6.76 -21.78
CA PHE A 129 4.19 -6.60 -23.09
C PHE A 129 3.58 -7.49 -24.18
N LEU A 130 3.11 -8.69 -23.84
CA LEU A 130 2.62 -9.66 -24.81
C LEU A 130 1.09 -9.77 -24.77
N ARG A 131 0.43 -9.72 -25.93
CA ARG A 131 -1.02 -9.96 -26.02
C ARG A 131 -1.39 -11.37 -25.56
N THR A 132 -0.60 -12.37 -25.92
CA THR A 132 -0.79 -13.75 -25.46
C THR A 132 -0.64 -13.86 -23.93
N GLY A 133 0.32 -13.15 -23.35
CA GLY A 133 0.50 -13.10 -21.89
C GLY A 133 -0.70 -12.50 -21.17
N GLU A 134 -1.30 -11.45 -21.73
CA GLU A 134 -2.54 -10.87 -21.21
C GLU A 134 -3.68 -11.89 -21.17
N TYR A 135 -3.94 -12.60 -22.27
CA TYR A 135 -5.00 -13.61 -22.31
C TYR A 135 -4.78 -14.77 -21.33
N VAL A 136 -3.52 -15.18 -21.13
CA VAL A 136 -3.19 -16.31 -20.25
C VAL A 136 -3.23 -15.91 -18.78
N PHE A 137 -2.60 -14.80 -18.41
CA PHE A 137 -2.36 -14.47 -17.01
C PHE A 137 -3.44 -13.57 -16.38
N ASN A 138 -4.04 -12.64 -17.15
CA ASN A 138 -4.92 -11.62 -16.58
C ASN A 138 -6.21 -12.23 -16.00
N GLY A 139 -6.85 -13.13 -16.73
CA GLY A 139 -8.06 -13.80 -16.26
C GLY A 139 -7.81 -14.61 -14.97
N VAL A 140 -6.71 -15.39 -14.96
CA VAL A 140 -6.32 -16.19 -13.79
C VAL A 140 -6.00 -15.29 -12.60
N ALA A 141 -5.20 -14.24 -12.79
CA ALA A 141 -4.82 -13.34 -11.71
C ALA A 141 -6.02 -12.57 -11.13
N GLN A 142 -6.99 -12.18 -11.96
CA GLN A 142 -8.22 -11.55 -11.47
C GLN A 142 -9.05 -12.51 -10.62
N ILE A 143 -9.19 -13.79 -11.04
CA ILE A 143 -9.86 -14.81 -10.22
C ILE A 143 -9.13 -14.99 -8.90
N LEU A 144 -7.81 -15.18 -8.93
CA LEU A 144 -6.99 -15.37 -7.72
C LEU A 144 -7.07 -14.16 -6.76
N ASN A 145 -7.18 -12.95 -7.28
CA ASN A 145 -7.34 -11.74 -6.46
C ASN A 145 -8.68 -11.67 -5.71
N THR A 146 -9.72 -12.34 -6.20
CA THR A 146 -11.03 -12.40 -5.52
C THR A 146 -11.06 -13.43 -4.40
N VAL A 147 -10.14 -14.38 -4.40
CA VAL A 147 -10.09 -15.44 -3.39
C VAL A 147 -9.44 -14.89 -2.11
N PRO A 148 -10.14 -14.94 -0.96
CA PRO A 148 -9.57 -14.51 0.31
C PRO A 148 -8.33 -15.34 0.67
N LEU A 149 -7.21 -14.67 0.95
CA LEU A 149 -5.93 -15.34 1.26
C LEU A 149 -6.05 -16.39 2.38
N LEU A 150 -6.81 -16.08 3.44
CA LEU A 150 -7.04 -17.00 4.56
C LEU A 150 -7.84 -18.24 4.17
N ALA A 151 -8.74 -18.13 3.19
CA ALA A 151 -9.55 -19.26 2.73
C ALA A 151 -8.73 -20.25 1.88
N VAL A 152 -7.62 -19.83 1.31
CA VAL A 152 -6.73 -20.68 0.50
C VAL A 152 -5.84 -21.57 1.37
N LEU A 153 -5.56 -21.17 2.61
CA LEU A 153 -4.64 -21.88 3.49
C LEU A 153 -4.97 -23.37 3.68
N PRO A 154 -6.22 -23.80 3.97
CA PRO A 154 -6.55 -25.23 4.10
C PRO A 154 -6.25 -26.02 2.81
N LEU A 155 -6.43 -25.37 1.64
CA LEU A 155 -6.15 -26.00 0.35
C LEU A 155 -4.63 -26.20 0.16
N PHE A 156 -3.81 -25.25 0.56
CA PHE A 156 -2.36 -25.38 0.53
C PHE A 156 -1.87 -26.49 1.48
N VAL A 157 -2.50 -26.63 2.65
CA VAL A 157 -2.19 -27.72 3.59
C VAL A 157 -2.53 -29.09 2.97
N VAL A 158 -3.67 -29.19 2.28
CA VAL A 158 -4.06 -30.45 1.61
C VAL A 158 -3.11 -30.80 0.47
N TRP A 159 -2.63 -29.80 -0.29
CA TRP A 159 -1.76 -30.05 -1.45
C TRP A 159 -0.30 -30.29 -1.08
N PHE A 160 0.21 -29.54 -0.10
CA PHE A 160 1.65 -29.49 0.20
C PHE A 160 2.01 -29.98 1.61
N GLY A 161 1.01 -30.40 2.40
CA GLY A 161 1.23 -30.82 3.79
C GLY A 161 1.34 -29.66 4.78
N ILE A 162 1.78 -29.99 6.01
CA ILE A 162 1.90 -29.03 7.15
C ILE A 162 3.35 -28.49 7.26
N ASP A 163 4.14 -28.59 6.22
CA ASP A 163 5.57 -28.26 6.22
C ASP A 163 5.87 -26.77 5.99
N GLU A 164 7.15 -26.40 6.13
CA GLU A 164 7.66 -25.06 5.83
C GLU A 164 7.34 -24.59 4.40
N LEU A 165 7.30 -25.53 3.45
CA LEU A 165 6.96 -25.24 2.06
C LEU A 165 5.57 -24.59 1.94
N THR A 166 4.58 -25.11 2.65
CA THR A 166 3.22 -24.58 2.66
C THR A 166 3.17 -23.15 3.14
N LYS A 167 3.92 -22.83 4.21
CA LYS A 167 4.01 -21.48 4.77
C LYS A 167 4.63 -20.51 3.77
N VAL A 168 5.75 -20.89 3.17
CA VAL A 168 6.46 -20.08 2.17
C VAL A 168 5.60 -19.86 0.92
N LEU A 169 4.92 -20.89 0.42
CA LEU A 169 4.07 -20.80 -0.77
C LEU A 169 2.84 -19.93 -0.54
N LEU A 170 2.24 -19.97 0.67
CA LEU A 170 1.12 -19.09 1.00
C LEU A 170 1.55 -17.61 1.01
N ILE A 171 2.72 -17.32 1.57
CA ILE A 171 3.31 -15.97 1.54
C ILE A 171 3.60 -15.54 0.10
N ALA A 172 4.17 -16.44 -0.71
CA ALA A 172 4.47 -16.19 -2.12
C ALA A 172 3.20 -15.91 -2.94
N PHE A 173 2.13 -16.65 -2.71
CA PHE A 173 0.83 -16.42 -3.31
C PHE A 173 0.29 -15.02 -2.95
N GLY A 174 0.30 -14.68 -1.65
CA GLY A 174 -0.13 -13.37 -1.16
C GLY A 174 0.65 -12.21 -1.80
N ALA A 175 1.97 -12.37 -2.01
CA ALA A 175 2.82 -11.34 -2.60
C ALA A 175 2.72 -11.26 -4.13
N GLY A 176 2.57 -12.42 -4.81
CA GLY A 176 2.67 -12.51 -6.27
C GLY A 176 1.49 -11.90 -7.01
N VAL A 177 0.27 -12.13 -6.54
CA VAL A 177 -0.95 -11.63 -7.19
C VAL A 177 -1.01 -10.10 -7.24
N PRO A 178 -0.82 -9.36 -6.13
CA PRO A 178 -0.79 -7.90 -6.16
C PRO A 178 0.33 -7.34 -7.03
N MET A 179 1.52 -7.97 -7.01
CA MET A 179 2.63 -7.55 -7.87
C MET A 179 2.26 -7.67 -9.33
N TYR A 180 1.71 -8.82 -9.75
CA TYR A 180 1.24 -9.02 -11.12
C TYR A 180 0.27 -7.92 -11.55
N LEU A 181 -0.82 -7.74 -10.78
CA LEU A 181 -1.91 -6.84 -11.17
C LEU A 181 -1.44 -5.39 -11.30
N ASN A 182 -0.67 -4.90 -10.33
CA ASN A 182 -0.18 -3.53 -10.35
C ASN A 182 0.86 -3.31 -11.47
N LEU A 183 1.78 -4.25 -11.67
CA LEU A 183 2.80 -4.13 -12.71
C LEU A 183 2.19 -4.25 -14.11
N PHE A 184 1.27 -5.20 -14.33
CA PHE A 184 0.51 -5.32 -15.56
C PHE A 184 -0.23 -4.02 -15.89
N ALA A 185 -1.00 -3.48 -14.94
CA ALA A 185 -1.73 -2.24 -15.12
C ALA A 185 -0.80 -1.05 -15.38
N ALA A 186 0.36 -1.00 -14.70
CA ALA A 186 1.34 0.04 -14.89
C ALA A 186 1.98 0.04 -16.28
N ILE A 187 2.34 -1.14 -16.80
CA ILE A 187 2.93 -1.27 -18.15
C ILE A 187 1.89 -0.87 -19.21
N ARG A 188 0.64 -1.32 -19.07
CA ARG A 188 -0.45 -0.99 -20.01
C ARG A 188 -0.93 0.45 -19.89
N GLY A 189 -0.75 1.08 -18.73
CA GLY A 189 -1.14 2.46 -18.45
C GLY A 189 -0.15 3.51 -18.93
N VAL A 190 0.99 3.12 -19.53
CA VAL A 190 1.93 4.09 -20.11
C VAL A 190 1.31 4.78 -21.31
N ASP A 191 1.37 6.13 -21.34
CA ASP A 191 0.76 6.94 -22.40
C ASP A 191 1.34 6.58 -23.78
N GLN A 192 0.46 6.12 -24.68
CA GLN A 192 0.84 5.75 -26.04
C GLN A 192 1.46 6.91 -26.81
N ARG A 193 1.07 8.16 -26.53
CA ARG A 193 1.65 9.35 -27.19
C ARG A 193 3.14 9.45 -26.92
N LEU A 194 3.60 9.09 -25.73
CA LEU A 194 5.04 9.07 -25.40
C LEU A 194 5.78 8.00 -26.21
N ILE A 195 5.14 6.85 -26.44
CA ILE A 195 5.69 5.75 -27.23
C ILE A 195 5.78 6.17 -28.72
N GLU A 196 4.73 6.78 -29.24
CA GLU A 196 4.68 7.28 -30.61
C GLU A 196 5.73 8.39 -30.83
N MET A 197 5.82 9.35 -29.92
CA MET A 197 6.82 10.41 -29.97
C MET A 197 8.25 9.84 -29.94
N ALA A 198 8.51 8.84 -29.12
CA ALA A 198 9.82 8.18 -29.09
C ALA A 198 10.13 7.46 -30.42
N ARG A 199 9.13 6.86 -31.07
CA ARG A 199 9.30 6.20 -32.38
C ARG A 199 9.51 7.19 -33.50
N THR A 200 8.80 8.32 -33.54
CA THR A 200 8.96 9.36 -34.55
C THR A 200 10.34 10.05 -34.49
N THR A 201 10.98 10.06 -33.29
CA THR A 201 12.36 10.53 -33.10
C THR A 201 13.42 9.47 -33.44
N GLY A 202 13.03 8.32 -34.03
CA GLY A 202 13.95 7.26 -34.46
C GLY A 202 14.41 6.32 -33.32
N ALA A 203 13.71 6.29 -32.19
CA ALA A 203 14.05 5.36 -31.10
C ALA A 203 13.69 3.92 -31.48
N GLY A 204 14.67 3.03 -31.47
CA GLY A 204 14.46 1.60 -31.66
C GLY A 204 13.65 0.96 -30.48
N PRO A 205 13.10 -0.26 -30.69
CA PRO A 205 12.21 -0.90 -29.69
C PRO A 205 12.82 -0.99 -28.30
N TRP A 206 14.10 -1.37 -28.19
CA TRP A 206 14.81 -1.47 -26.91
C TRP A 206 14.90 -0.12 -26.19
N ARG A 207 15.13 0.96 -26.95
CA ARG A 207 15.20 2.31 -26.39
C ARG A 207 13.84 2.78 -25.89
N VAL A 208 12.75 2.43 -26.58
CA VAL A 208 11.39 2.69 -26.10
C VAL A 208 11.11 1.96 -24.79
N VAL A 209 11.47 0.68 -24.70
CA VAL A 209 11.29 -0.10 -23.47
C VAL A 209 12.05 0.52 -22.30
N THR A 210 13.35 0.77 -22.47
CA THR A 210 14.22 1.20 -21.38
C THR A 210 14.04 2.67 -20.97
N ARG A 211 13.66 3.56 -21.90
CA ARG A 211 13.56 5.00 -21.63
C ARG A 211 12.13 5.51 -21.46
N VAL A 212 11.13 4.75 -21.88
CA VAL A 212 9.73 5.18 -21.79
C VAL A 212 8.92 4.21 -20.95
N LEU A 213 8.90 2.92 -21.30
CA LEU A 213 8.03 1.95 -20.65
C LEU A 213 8.46 1.62 -19.22
N ILE A 214 9.74 1.29 -18.99
CA ILE A 214 10.23 0.97 -17.64
C ILE A 214 10.08 2.17 -16.70
N PRO A 215 10.56 3.40 -17.03
CA PRO A 215 10.34 4.54 -16.15
C PRO A 215 8.86 4.87 -15.96
N GLY A 216 8.04 4.75 -17.02
CA GLY A 216 6.60 4.99 -16.95
C GLY A 216 5.85 4.00 -16.05
N ALA A 217 6.27 2.73 -16.03
CA ALA A 217 5.67 1.68 -15.21
C ALA A 217 6.21 1.65 -13.75
N LEU A 218 7.34 2.29 -13.48
CA LEU A 218 8.00 2.26 -12.17
C LEU A 218 7.12 2.71 -11.00
N PRO A 219 6.28 3.76 -11.10
CA PRO A 219 5.36 4.12 -10.02
C PRO A 219 4.40 2.99 -9.66
N GLY A 220 3.81 2.33 -10.66
CA GLY A 220 2.90 1.21 -10.44
C GLY A 220 3.60 -0.04 -9.91
N PHE A 221 4.84 -0.29 -10.31
CA PHE A 221 5.68 -1.32 -9.70
C PHE A 221 5.86 -1.10 -8.19
N LEU A 222 6.15 0.13 -7.76
CA LEU A 222 6.31 0.46 -6.34
C LEU A 222 5.00 0.33 -5.56
N VAL A 223 3.86 0.66 -6.18
CA VAL A 223 2.54 0.38 -5.60
C VAL A 223 2.33 -1.14 -5.46
N GLY A 224 2.66 -1.92 -6.49
CA GLY A 224 2.64 -3.39 -6.45
C GLY A 224 3.51 -3.95 -5.33
N LEU A 225 4.74 -3.44 -5.18
CA LEU A 225 5.67 -3.83 -4.11
C LEU A 225 5.09 -3.55 -2.72
N ARG A 226 4.45 -2.39 -2.54
CA ARG A 226 3.79 -2.03 -1.27
C ARG A 226 2.70 -3.02 -0.89
N PHE A 227 1.81 -3.34 -1.84
CA PHE A 227 0.76 -4.34 -1.60
C PHE A 227 1.35 -5.73 -1.38
N SER A 228 2.36 -6.13 -2.14
CA SER A 228 3.02 -7.44 -1.97
C SER A 228 3.63 -7.60 -0.59
N LEU A 229 4.28 -6.58 -0.06
CA LEU A 229 4.81 -6.58 1.31
C LEU A 229 3.69 -6.69 2.35
N ALA A 230 2.61 -5.94 2.20
CA ALA A 230 1.48 -6.00 3.12
C ALA A 230 0.81 -7.40 3.10
N TYR A 231 0.55 -7.95 1.93
CA TYR A 231 -0.04 -9.28 1.79
C TYR A 231 0.91 -10.42 2.20
N SER A 232 2.23 -10.23 2.07
CA SER A 232 3.20 -11.21 2.58
C SER A 232 3.16 -11.31 4.10
N ILE A 233 2.99 -10.19 4.80
CA ILE A 233 2.82 -10.18 6.26
C ILE A 233 1.49 -10.84 6.66
N LEU A 234 0.40 -10.58 5.93
CA LEU A 234 -0.87 -11.26 6.17
C LEU A 234 -0.76 -12.77 5.95
N GLY A 235 -0.07 -13.19 4.88
CA GLY A 235 0.20 -14.59 4.59
C GLY A 235 1.07 -15.24 5.66
N LEU A 236 2.07 -14.52 6.17
CA LEU A 236 2.92 -14.97 7.27
C LEU A 236 2.12 -15.22 8.56
N VAL A 237 1.29 -14.25 8.97
CA VAL A 237 0.41 -14.39 10.14
C VAL A 237 -0.49 -15.62 9.96
N ALA A 238 -1.12 -15.77 8.81
CA ALA A 238 -2.00 -16.90 8.52
C ALA A 238 -1.26 -18.24 8.59
N ALA A 239 -0.11 -18.32 7.96
CA ALA A 239 0.70 -19.54 7.91
C ALA A 239 1.21 -19.98 9.28
N GLU A 240 1.61 -19.01 10.12
CA GLU A 240 2.20 -19.31 11.44
C GLU A 240 1.16 -19.54 12.54
N THR A 241 -0.06 -19.00 12.42
CA THR A 241 -1.09 -19.20 13.44
C THR A 241 -1.76 -20.58 13.38
N ILE A 242 -1.69 -21.28 12.25
CA ILE A 242 -2.42 -22.55 12.09
C ILE A 242 -1.51 -23.77 12.27
N ASN A 243 -0.29 -23.73 11.75
CA ASN A 243 0.56 -24.94 11.67
C ASN A 243 2.04 -24.64 11.88
N ALA A 244 2.42 -23.80 12.84
CA ALA A 244 3.82 -23.57 13.12
C ALA A 244 4.19 -24.04 14.53
N ASP A 245 5.39 -24.57 14.68
CA ASP A 245 6.01 -24.88 15.97
C ASP A 245 6.95 -23.75 16.43
N GLU A 246 7.23 -22.80 15.54
CA GLU A 246 8.12 -21.65 15.75
C GLU A 246 7.66 -20.48 14.88
N GLY A 247 7.98 -19.27 15.31
CA GLY A 247 7.63 -18.01 14.66
C GLY A 247 6.75 -17.11 15.50
N LEU A 248 6.55 -15.87 15.07
CA LEU A 248 5.76 -14.87 15.80
C LEU A 248 4.28 -15.29 15.93
N GLY A 249 3.72 -15.89 14.87
CA GLY A 249 2.34 -16.38 14.89
C GLY A 249 2.17 -17.55 15.85
N PHE A 250 3.13 -18.46 15.91
CA PHE A 250 3.18 -19.51 16.91
C PHE A 250 3.22 -18.95 18.34
N LEU A 251 4.09 -17.96 18.59
CA LEU A 251 4.18 -17.29 19.89
C LEU A 251 2.81 -16.70 20.31
N ILE A 252 2.08 -16.08 19.38
CA ILE A 252 0.74 -15.54 19.62
C ILE A 252 -0.24 -16.67 19.96
N THR A 253 -0.29 -17.73 19.15
CA THR A 253 -1.22 -18.84 19.34
C THR A 253 -0.96 -19.58 20.64
N GLN A 254 0.31 -19.81 20.97
CA GLN A 254 0.71 -20.39 22.25
C GLN A 254 0.29 -19.49 23.43
N ALA A 255 0.54 -18.17 23.33
CA ALA A 255 0.13 -17.21 24.35
C ALA A 255 -1.38 -17.15 24.53
N GLN A 256 -2.17 -17.27 23.44
CA GLN A 256 -3.62 -17.36 23.49
C GLN A 256 -4.09 -18.62 24.23
N THR A 257 -3.49 -19.78 23.93
CA THR A 257 -3.82 -21.05 24.56
C THR A 257 -3.60 -21.00 26.07
N TYR A 258 -2.55 -20.31 26.52
CA TYR A 258 -2.23 -20.16 27.93
C TYR A 258 -2.80 -18.87 28.57
N LEU A 259 -3.68 -18.15 27.87
CA LEU A 259 -4.30 -16.89 28.33
C LEU A 259 -3.28 -15.80 28.74
N GLN A 260 -2.09 -15.81 28.12
CA GLN A 260 -1.01 -14.85 28.38
C GLN A 260 -1.17 -13.61 27.48
N THR A 261 -2.17 -12.80 27.79
CA THR A 261 -2.58 -11.65 26.95
C THR A 261 -1.43 -10.68 26.66
N ASN A 262 -0.52 -10.44 27.62
CA ASN A 262 0.66 -9.59 27.40
C ASN A 262 1.49 -10.06 26.20
N LYS A 263 1.77 -11.37 26.09
CA LYS A 263 2.56 -11.95 25.01
C LYS A 263 1.82 -11.89 23.67
N VAL A 264 0.49 -12.02 23.68
CA VAL A 264 -0.34 -11.82 22.48
C VAL A 264 -0.15 -10.40 21.94
N PHE A 265 -0.24 -9.39 22.82
CA PHE A 265 -0.01 -8.00 22.43
C PHE A 265 1.42 -7.73 21.96
N VAL A 266 2.42 -8.37 22.57
CA VAL A 266 3.81 -8.30 22.06
C VAL A 266 3.89 -8.74 20.60
N GLY A 267 3.32 -9.88 20.26
CA GLY A 267 3.31 -10.37 18.89
C GLY A 267 2.58 -9.43 17.91
N LEU A 268 1.41 -8.90 18.32
CA LEU A 268 0.66 -7.92 17.53
C LEU A 268 1.44 -6.62 17.28
N VAL A 269 2.11 -6.11 18.32
CA VAL A 269 2.95 -4.89 18.21
C VAL A 269 4.11 -5.14 17.24
N ILE A 270 4.77 -6.30 17.31
CA ILE A 270 5.88 -6.62 16.41
C ILE A 270 5.41 -6.74 14.97
N TYR A 271 4.30 -7.43 14.69
CA TYR A 271 3.73 -7.44 13.33
C TYR A 271 3.38 -6.04 12.83
N SER A 272 2.85 -5.18 13.69
CA SER A 272 2.57 -3.78 13.34
C SER A 272 3.84 -3.02 13.00
N ILE A 273 4.92 -3.21 13.77
CA ILE A 273 6.23 -2.61 13.49
C ILE A 273 6.78 -3.13 12.15
N LEU A 274 6.69 -4.43 11.88
CA LEU A 274 7.12 -5.00 10.59
C LEU A 274 6.35 -4.39 9.42
N GLY A 275 5.03 -4.20 9.55
CA GLY A 275 4.21 -3.52 8.56
C GLY A 275 4.62 -2.07 8.32
N LEU A 276 4.88 -1.32 9.39
CA LEU A 276 5.37 0.06 9.31
C LEU A 276 6.76 0.14 8.65
N LEU A 277 7.66 -0.77 8.99
CA LEU A 277 9.00 -0.83 8.39
C LEU A 277 8.91 -1.17 6.89
N ALA A 278 8.03 -2.08 6.50
CA ALA A 278 7.77 -2.43 5.11
C ALA A 278 7.23 -1.22 4.31
N ASP A 279 6.25 -0.48 4.86
CA ASP A 279 5.73 0.74 4.21
C ASP A 279 6.80 1.83 4.12
N GLN A 280 7.56 2.05 5.19
CA GLN A 280 8.65 3.03 5.20
C GLN A 280 9.76 2.67 4.21
N PHE A 281 10.07 1.39 4.05
CA PHE A 281 11.01 0.92 3.04
C PHE A 281 10.56 1.30 1.62
N VAL A 282 9.29 1.04 1.28
CA VAL A 282 8.76 1.41 -0.04
C VAL A 282 8.73 2.92 -0.24
N ARG A 283 8.32 3.70 0.77
CA ARG A 283 8.38 5.18 0.71
C ARG A 283 9.79 5.70 0.44
N SER A 284 10.79 5.09 1.07
CA SER A 284 12.19 5.45 0.84
C SER A 284 12.61 5.15 -0.60
N LEU A 285 12.19 3.99 -1.14
CA LEU A 285 12.41 3.66 -2.55
C LEU A 285 11.70 4.63 -3.50
N GLU A 286 10.46 5.00 -3.21
CA GLU A 286 9.71 6.00 -3.99
C GLU A 286 10.45 7.34 -4.06
N GLN A 287 10.94 7.83 -2.93
CA GLN A 287 11.68 9.10 -2.86
C GLN A 287 12.98 9.07 -3.67
N VAL A 288 13.66 7.94 -3.73
CA VAL A 288 14.91 7.78 -4.48
C VAL A 288 14.64 7.55 -5.98
N LEU A 289 13.70 6.66 -6.30
CA LEU A 289 13.46 6.19 -7.66
C LEU A 289 12.54 7.11 -8.47
N LEU A 290 11.69 7.93 -7.83
CA LEU A 290 10.72 8.81 -8.50
C LEU A 290 11.06 10.30 -8.38
N ARG A 291 12.33 10.66 -8.24
CA ARG A 291 12.76 12.08 -8.11
C ARG A 291 12.34 12.98 -9.26
N TRP A 292 12.09 12.42 -10.44
CA TRP A 292 11.65 13.19 -11.61
C TRP A 292 10.15 13.54 -11.60
N ARG A 293 9.36 12.89 -10.74
CA ARG A 293 7.92 13.13 -10.65
C ARG A 293 7.67 14.25 -9.66
N PRO A 294 7.02 15.37 -10.06
CA PRO A 294 6.63 16.39 -9.09
C PRO A 294 5.73 15.71 -8.04
N SER A 295 6.19 15.70 -6.80
CA SER A 295 5.33 15.31 -5.68
C SER A 295 4.21 16.36 -5.59
N TYR A 296 2.97 15.90 -5.66
CA TYR A 296 1.83 16.74 -5.29
C TYR A 296 1.97 16.97 -3.77
N GLU A 297 2.62 18.04 -3.37
CA GLU A 297 2.50 18.56 -2.02
C GLU A 297 1.07 19.09 -1.91
N ALA A 298 0.21 18.31 -1.28
CA ALA A 298 -1.09 18.79 -0.84
C ALA A 298 -0.84 19.94 0.16
N VAL A 299 -1.23 21.14 -0.25
CA VAL A 299 -1.21 22.37 0.55
C VAL A 299 -2.11 22.25 1.78
#